data_e3b31fd0900d156f2067943efe553940
#
_entry.id   e3b31fd0900d156f2067943efe553940
#
_cell.length_a   1.000
_cell.length_b   1.000
_cell.length_c   1.000
_cell.angle_alpha   90.00
_cell.angle_beta   90.00
_cell.angle_gamma   90.00
#
_symmetry.space_group_name_H-M   'P 1'
#
loop_
_entity.id
_entity.type
_entity.pdbx_description
1 polymer ?
#
loop_
_entity_poly.entity_id
_entity_poly.type
_entity_poly.pdbx_seq_one_letter_code
_entity_poly.pdbx_strand_id
1 'polypeptide(L)'
;RRHFDLVLKQEWRRAIRDATPLSLILIDVDFFKAYNDTYGHQMGDDCLKRVANSLKGVLKRPTDLIARYGGEEFVALLPKTDTDGAAALAEGMRAGIEALGIAHARSQVTDRVTISLGVATVVPNRDSSFADLVAEADHALYQAKQEGRNRVKSSSSIVMQDKSLVNEATLCKLSN
;
A
#
# COMPACT_ATOMS: atom_id res chain seq x y z
N ARG A 1 -0.71 -0.04 -14.28
CA ARG A 1 0.37 0.82 -13.81
C ARG A 1 0.27 2.23 -14.40
N ARG A 2 0.27 2.41 -15.73
CA ARG A 2 0.17 3.75 -16.35
C ARG A 2 -1.01 4.59 -15.85
N HIS A 3 -2.18 3.97 -15.69
CA HIS A 3 -3.36 4.65 -15.14
C HIS A 3 -3.16 5.06 -13.67
N PHE A 4 -2.61 4.17 -12.86
CA PHE A 4 -2.26 4.46 -11.46
C PHE A 4 -1.32 5.66 -11.36
N ASP A 5 -0.22 5.68 -12.15
CA ASP A 5 0.77 6.77 -12.12
C ASP A 5 0.14 8.14 -12.47
N LEU A 6 -0.83 8.16 -13.39
CA LEU A 6 -1.57 9.38 -13.75
C LEU A 6 -2.47 9.85 -12.61
N VAL A 7 -3.24 8.92 -12.01
CA VAL A 7 -4.16 9.24 -10.91
C VAL A 7 -3.38 9.66 -9.66
N LEU A 8 -2.27 8.97 -9.33
CA LEU A 8 -1.40 9.35 -8.21
C LEU A 8 -0.92 10.80 -8.32
N LYS A 9 -0.41 11.22 -9.49
CA LYS A 9 0.02 12.60 -9.73
C LYS A 9 -1.12 13.60 -9.58
N GLN A 10 -2.32 13.24 -10.00
CA GLN A 10 -3.50 14.10 -9.91
C GLN A 10 -3.94 14.26 -8.45
N GLU A 11 -4.09 13.15 -7.72
CA GLU A 11 -4.52 13.16 -6.32
C GLU A 11 -3.46 13.76 -5.40
N TRP A 12 -2.17 13.60 -5.72
CA TRP A 12 -1.08 14.28 -5.02
C TRP A 12 -1.23 15.80 -5.06
N ARG A 13 -1.46 16.36 -6.26
CA ARG A 13 -1.67 17.81 -6.43
C ARG A 13 -2.93 18.30 -5.70
N ARG A 14 -3.99 17.48 -5.68
CA ARG A 14 -5.21 17.80 -4.92
C ARG A 14 -4.95 17.79 -3.43
N ALA A 15 -4.26 16.77 -2.91
CA ALA A 15 -3.95 16.66 -1.50
C ALA A 15 -3.10 17.84 -1.00
N ILE A 16 -2.10 18.29 -1.78
CA ILE A 16 -1.32 19.51 -1.47
C ILE A 16 -2.25 20.73 -1.39
N ARG A 17 -3.11 20.95 -2.40
CA ARG A 17 -3.99 22.11 -2.45
C ARG A 17 -5.01 22.14 -1.32
N ASP A 18 -5.59 20.99 -1.02
CA ASP A 18 -6.68 20.84 -0.07
C ASP A 18 -6.16 20.58 1.37
N ALA A 19 -4.84 20.44 1.55
CA ALA A 19 -4.16 20.04 2.81
C ALA A 19 -4.81 18.81 3.45
N THR A 20 -5.09 17.78 2.64
CA THR A 20 -5.75 16.54 3.07
C THR A 20 -4.83 15.33 3.02
N PRO A 21 -5.06 14.30 3.86
CA PRO A 21 -4.26 13.09 3.82
C PRO A 21 -4.45 12.33 2.50
N LEU A 22 -3.38 11.68 2.07
CA LEU A 22 -3.34 10.74 0.97
C LEU A 22 -2.67 9.46 1.45
N SER A 23 -3.39 8.34 1.37
CA SER A 23 -2.86 7.03 1.75
C SER A 23 -2.63 6.14 0.54
N LEU A 24 -1.59 5.32 0.64
CA LEU A 24 -1.21 4.31 -0.34
C LEU A 24 -1.10 2.95 0.37
N ILE A 25 -1.65 1.91 -0.26
CA ILE A 25 -1.49 0.53 0.19
C ILE A 25 -0.83 -0.25 -0.94
N LEU A 26 0.37 -0.79 -0.70
CA LEU A 26 0.97 -1.81 -1.57
C LEU A 26 0.59 -3.19 -1.05
N ILE A 27 0.25 -4.08 -1.97
CA ILE A 27 -0.34 -5.39 -1.71
C ILE A 27 0.39 -6.43 -2.55
N ASP A 28 0.76 -7.56 -1.95
CA ASP A 28 1.43 -8.66 -2.64
C ASP A 28 0.79 -9.99 -2.23
N VAL A 29 0.56 -10.86 -3.21
CA VAL A 29 0.01 -12.20 -2.96
C VAL A 29 1.10 -13.13 -2.46
N ASP A 30 0.95 -13.63 -1.24
CA ASP A 30 1.96 -14.43 -0.57
C ASP A 30 2.24 -15.74 -1.30
N PHE A 31 3.53 -16.02 -1.52
CA PHE A 31 4.02 -17.25 -2.17
C PHE A 31 3.41 -17.54 -3.55
N PHE A 32 3.02 -16.50 -4.31
CA PHE A 32 2.32 -16.66 -5.57
C PHE A 32 3.13 -17.45 -6.62
N LYS A 33 4.46 -17.33 -6.63
CA LYS A 33 5.30 -18.17 -7.47
C LYS A 33 5.10 -19.68 -7.16
N ALA A 34 5.09 -20.04 -5.88
CA ALA A 34 4.86 -21.43 -5.46
C ALA A 34 3.44 -21.92 -5.80
N TYR A 35 2.46 -20.99 -5.82
CA TYR A 35 1.11 -21.26 -6.32
C TYR A 35 1.14 -21.64 -7.81
N ASN A 36 1.77 -20.80 -8.66
CA ASN A 36 1.90 -21.07 -10.09
C ASN A 36 2.67 -22.36 -10.37
N ASP A 37 3.74 -22.62 -9.64
CA ASP A 37 4.54 -23.85 -9.78
C ASP A 37 3.72 -25.11 -9.43
N THR A 38 2.68 -24.97 -8.59
CA THR A 38 1.84 -26.09 -8.13
C THR A 38 0.62 -26.29 -9.03
N TYR A 39 -0.08 -25.21 -9.40
CA TYR A 39 -1.37 -25.25 -10.06
C TYR A 39 -1.35 -24.80 -11.52
N GLY A 40 -0.20 -24.28 -11.98
CA GLY A 40 -0.03 -23.73 -13.32
C GLY A 40 -0.50 -22.28 -13.47
N HIS A 41 0.03 -21.60 -14.49
CA HIS A 41 -0.22 -20.17 -14.72
C HIS A 41 -1.69 -19.82 -14.96
N GLN A 42 -2.46 -20.72 -15.59
CA GLN A 42 -3.88 -20.48 -15.84
C GLN A 42 -4.67 -20.36 -14.52
N MET A 43 -4.41 -21.27 -13.57
CA MET A 43 -5.01 -21.21 -12.24
C MET A 43 -4.50 -19.96 -11.46
N GLY A 44 -3.23 -19.56 -11.67
CA GLY A 44 -2.70 -18.31 -11.13
C GLY A 44 -3.44 -17.09 -11.64
N ASP A 45 -3.72 -17.02 -12.94
CA ASP A 45 -4.50 -15.92 -13.50
C ASP A 45 -5.92 -15.85 -12.94
N ASP A 46 -6.58 -17.00 -12.76
CA ASP A 46 -7.92 -17.05 -12.16
C ASP A 46 -7.88 -16.68 -10.66
N CYS A 47 -6.83 -17.10 -9.94
CA CYS A 47 -6.58 -16.65 -8.57
C CYS A 47 -6.47 -15.12 -8.51
N LEU A 48 -5.63 -14.51 -9.34
CA LEU A 48 -5.45 -13.05 -9.38
C LEU A 48 -6.73 -12.30 -9.75
N LYS A 49 -7.59 -12.85 -10.63
CA LYS A 49 -8.92 -12.27 -10.92
C LYS A 49 -9.81 -12.27 -9.68
N ARG A 50 -9.83 -13.37 -8.93
CA ARG A 50 -10.61 -13.48 -7.68
C ARG A 50 -10.08 -12.53 -6.61
N VAL A 51 -8.75 -12.42 -6.47
CA VAL A 51 -8.09 -11.45 -5.59
C VAL A 51 -8.50 -10.02 -5.97
N ALA A 52 -8.35 -9.64 -7.26
CA ALA A 52 -8.71 -8.31 -7.73
C ALA A 52 -10.17 -7.94 -7.45
N ASN A 53 -11.10 -8.87 -7.66
CA ASN A 53 -12.52 -8.65 -7.39
C ASN A 53 -12.82 -8.47 -5.90
N SER A 54 -12.18 -9.25 -5.03
CA SER A 54 -12.31 -9.12 -3.57
C SER A 54 -11.76 -7.77 -3.09
N LEU A 55 -10.56 -7.39 -3.52
CA LEU A 55 -9.95 -6.10 -3.19
C LEU A 55 -10.84 -4.92 -3.62
N LYS A 56 -11.39 -4.97 -4.83
CA LYS A 56 -12.32 -3.95 -5.34
C LYS A 56 -13.60 -3.88 -4.49
N GLY A 57 -14.08 -5.00 -3.97
CA GLY A 57 -15.29 -5.08 -3.15
C GLY A 57 -15.16 -4.36 -1.80
N VAL A 58 -13.94 -4.18 -1.28
CA VAL A 58 -13.68 -3.47 -0.02
C VAL A 58 -13.78 -1.95 -0.19
N LEU A 59 -13.35 -1.43 -1.34
CA LEU A 59 -13.38 0.00 -1.63
C LEU A 59 -14.81 0.45 -1.99
N LYS A 60 -15.33 1.43 -1.26
CA LYS A 60 -16.72 1.91 -1.43
C LYS A 60 -16.81 3.31 -2.04
N ARG A 61 -15.71 4.08 -2.01
CA ARG A 61 -15.73 5.46 -2.50
C ARG A 61 -15.32 5.51 -3.97
N PRO A 62 -15.98 6.30 -4.81
CA PRO A 62 -15.61 6.45 -6.23
C PRO A 62 -14.22 7.04 -6.45
N THR A 63 -13.67 7.72 -5.43
CA THR A 63 -12.34 8.32 -5.45
C THR A 63 -11.22 7.33 -5.15
N ASP A 64 -11.56 6.18 -4.54
CA ASP A 64 -10.58 5.17 -4.19
C ASP A 64 -10.22 4.37 -5.45
N LEU A 65 -8.94 4.15 -5.65
CA LEU A 65 -8.44 3.39 -6.79
C LEU A 65 -7.79 2.10 -6.32
N ILE A 66 -8.12 0.99 -6.96
CA ILE A 66 -7.31 -0.24 -6.91
C ILE A 66 -6.80 -0.56 -8.32
N ALA A 67 -5.54 -0.92 -8.43
CA ALA A 67 -4.91 -1.30 -9.69
C ALA A 67 -3.94 -2.46 -9.50
N ARG A 68 -3.77 -3.28 -10.53
CA ARG A 68 -2.66 -4.23 -10.60
C ARG A 68 -1.38 -3.45 -10.92
N TYR A 69 -0.40 -3.55 -10.05
CA TYR A 69 0.86 -2.80 -10.15
C TYR A 69 1.88 -3.53 -11.02
N GLY A 70 1.93 -4.86 -10.90
CA GLY A 70 2.75 -5.75 -11.73
C GLY A 70 2.68 -7.18 -11.18
N GLY A 71 2.80 -8.20 -12.04
CA GLY A 71 2.81 -9.59 -11.58
C GLY A 71 1.66 -9.93 -10.62
N GLU A 72 2.00 -10.26 -9.39
CA GLU A 72 1.09 -10.52 -8.26
C GLU A 72 0.84 -9.32 -7.34
N GLU A 73 1.36 -8.16 -7.71
CA GLU A 73 1.28 -6.95 -6.90
C GLU A 73 0.07 -6.09 -7.28
N PHE A 74 -0.60 -5.56 -6.27
CA PHE A 74 -1.68 -4.60 -6.40
C PHE A 74 -1.36 -3.33 -5.60
N VAL A 75 -2.02 -2.24 -5.95
CA VAL A 75 -1.88 -0.96 -5.25
C VAL A 75 -3.25 -0.33 -5.07
N ALA A 76 -3.53 0.17 -3.87
CA ALA A 76 -4.69 1.01 -3.61
C ALA A 76 -4.24 2.44 -3.29
N LEU A 77 -4.95 3.43 -3.86
CA LEU A 77 -4.77 4.85 -3.58
C LEU A 77 -6.06 5.38 -2.94
N LEU A 78 -5.93 6.00 -1.78
CA LEU A 78 -7.04 6.40 -0.91
C LEU A 78 -6.96 7.90 -0.60
N PRO A 79 -7.54 8.77 -1.44
CA PRO A 79 -7.60 10.19 -1.18
C PRO A 79 -8.43 10.50 0.07
N LYS A 80 -8.03 11.54 0.82
CA LYS A 80 -8.72 12.01 2.03
C LYS A 80 -8.97 10.90 3.07
N THR A 81 -8.00 9.99 3.19
CA THR A 81 -8.03 8.87 4.13
C THR A 81 -6.76 8.94 4.99
N ASP A 82 -6.94 8.94 6.29
CA ASP A 82 -5.85 8.94 7.27
C ASP A 82 -5.27 7.54 7.49
N THR A 83 -4.27 7.44 8.34
CA THR A 83 -3.56 6.20 8.63
C THR A 83 -4.48 5.11 9.19
N ASP A 84 -5.35 5.47 10.13
CA ASP A 84 -6.24 4.51 10.79
C ASP A 84 -7.30 3.99 9.81
N GLY A 85 -7.88 4.88 9.01
CA GLY A 85 -8.82 4.51 7.95
C GLY A 85 -8.18 3.63 6.87
N ALA A 86 -6.94 3.94 6.46
CA ALA A 86 -6.21 3.13 5.51
C ALA A 86 -5.83 1.75 6.08
N ALA A 87 -5.40 1.68 7.34
CA ALA A 87 -5.10 0.42 8.01
C ALA A 87 -6.34 -0.46 8.17
N ALA A 88 -7.49 0.13 8.52
CA ALA A 88 -8.76 -0.61 8.61
C ALA A 88 -9.19 -1.18 7.25
N LEU A 89 -9.05 -0.41 6.16
CA LEU A 89 -9.31 -0.91 4.79
C LEU A 89 -8.34 -2.01 4.40
N ALA A 90 -7.05 -1.86 4.71
CA ALA A 90 -6.04 -2.87 4.44
C ALA A 90 -6.33 -4.19 5.18
N GLU A 91 -6.74 -4.12 6.46
CA GLU A 91 -7.13 -5.32 7.21
C GLU A 91 -8.41 -5.95 6.65
N GLY A 92 -9.38 -5.15 6.22
CA GLY A 92 -10.55 -5.64 5.50
C GLY A 92 -10.19 -6.36 4.20
N MET A 93 -9.21 -5.86 3.44
CA MET A 93 -8.67 -6.52 2.25
C MET A 93 -8.00 -7.84 2.60
N ARG A 94 -7.12 -7.85 3.62
CA ARG A 94 -6.43 -9.07 4.09
C ARG A 94 -7.42 -10.16 4.46
N ALA A 95 -8.34 -9.84 5.37
CA ALA A 95 -9.35 -10.78 5.84
C ALA A 95 -10.28 -11.26 4.71
N GLY A 96 -10.65 -10.36 3.79
CA GLY A 96 -11.47 -10.70 2.63
C GLY A 96 -10.79 -11.70 1.70
N ILE A 97 -9.47 -11.58 1.46
CA ILE A 97 -8.73 -12.56 0.64
C ILE A 97 -8.61 -13.90 1.36
N GLU A 98 -8.26 -13.90 2.63
CA GLU A 98 -8.16 -15.12 3.42
C GLU A 98 -9.50 -15.87 3.46
N ALA A 99 -10.62 -15.14 3.56
CA ALA A 99 -11.98 -15.71 3.55
C ALA A 99 -12.41 -16.29 2.20
N LEU A 100 -11.73 -15.97 1.07
CA LEU A 100 -12.00 -16.62 -0.22
C LEU A 100 -11.70 -18.13 -0.19
N GLY A 101 -10.88 -18.61 0.76
CA GLY A 101 -10.54 -20.01 0.92
C GLY A 101 -9.90 -20.64 -0.32
N ILE A 102 -9.16 -19.87 -1.13
CA ILE A 102 -8.45 -20.40 -2.30
C ILE A 102 -7.33 -21.30 -1.80
N ALA A 103 -7.41 -22.60 -2.06
CA ALA A 103 -6.42 -23.56 -1.59
C ALA A 103 -5.01 -23.24 -2.10
N HIS A 104 -4.00 -23.32 -1.22
CA HIS A 104 -2.60 -23.11 -1.55
C HIS A 104 -1.70 -24.12 -0.82
N ALA A 105 -1.54 -25.31 -1.40
CA ALA A 105 -0.87 -26.45 -0.76
C ALA A 105 0.62 -26.22 -0.43
N ARG A 106 1.29 -25.26 -1.09
CA ARG A 106 2.71 -24.93 -0.86
C ARG A 106 2.93 -23.57 -0.20
N SER A 107 1.89 -22.95 0.32
CA SER A 107 2.06 -21.76 1.15
C SER A 107 2.71 -22.15 2.49
N GLN A 108 3.62 -21.31 2.97
CA GLN A 108 4.27 -21.48 4.28
C GLN A 108 3.56 -20.67 5.38
N VAL A 109 2.44 -20.02 5.06
CA VAL A 109 1.65 -19.23 6.02
C VAL A 109 0.46 -20.04 6.51
N THR A 110 -0.36 -20.53 5.58
CA THR A 110 -1.58 -21.28 5.83
C THR A 110 -1.94 -22.11 4.59
N ASP A 111 -2.95 -22.96 4.65
CA ASP A 111 -3.42 -23.82 3.56
C ASP A 111 -4.14 -23.08 2.40
N ARG A 112 -4.18 -21.76 2.45
CA ARG A 112 -4.91 -20.91 1.50
C ARG A 112 -4.10 -19.70 1.05
N VAL A 113 -4.56 -19.05 -0.01
CA VAL A 113 -3.99 -17.80 -0.52
C VAL A 113 -4.20 -16.70 0.49
N THR A 114 -3.11 -15.98 0.79
CA THR A 114 -3.08 -14.79 1.65
C THR A 114 -2.38 -13.64 0.95
N ILE A 115 -2.45 -12.46 1.51
CA ILE A 115 -1.78 -11.26 1.04
C ILE A 115 -1.05 -10.56 2.18
N SER A 116 0.08 -9.94 1.86
CA SER A 116 0.78 -9.00 2.74
C SER A 116 0.55 -7.57 2.25
N LEU A 117 0.41 -6.62 3.16
CA LEU A 117 0.08 -5.24 2.85
C LEU A 117 0.99 -4.27 3.59
N GLY A 118 1.46 -3.26 2.86
CA GLY A 118 2.18 -2.11 3.41
C GLY A 118 1.36 -0.84 3.20
N VAL A 119 1.12 -0.10 4.29
CA VAL A 119 0.33 1.13 4.31
C VAL A 119 1.24 2.32 4.59
N ALA A 120 1.12 3.37 3.81
CA ALA A 120 1.74 4.66 4.08
C ALA A 120 0.74 5.80 3.91
N THR A 121 0.85 6.82 4.76
CA THR A 121 -0.03 7.99 4.74
C THR A 121 0.79 9.26 4.90
N VAL A 122 0.43 10.30 4.13
CA VAL A 122 1.05 11.61 4.21
C VAL A 122 0.00 12.70 4.04
N VAL A 123 0.15 13.83 4.71
CA VAL A 123 -0.45 15.11 4.28
C VAL A 123 0.62 15.85 3.49
N PRO A 124 0.58 15.82 2.14
CA PRO A 124 1.69 16.32 1.35
C PRO A 124 1.72 17.86 1.33
N ASN A 125 2.91 18.41 1.26
CA ASN A 125 3.18 19.81 1.03
C ASN A 125 4.01 19.99 -0.26
N ARG A 126 4.48 21.22 -0.55
CA ARG A 126 5.23 21.52 -1.78
C ARG A 126 6.61 20.86 -1.84
N ASP A 127 7.19 20.55 -0.67
CA ASP A 127 8.50 19.93 -0.53
C ASP A 127 8.46 18.40 -0.46
N SER A 128 7.25 17.85 -0.38
CA SER A 128 7.01 16.39 -0.32
C SER A 128 7.11 15.74 -1.70
N SER A 129 7.52 14.47 -1.73
CA SER A 129 7.55 13.65 -2.93
C SER A 129 6.60 12.46 -2.84
N PHE A 130 5.82 12.22 -3.88
CA PHE A 130 5.02 10.99 -3.95
C PHE A 130 5.90 9.73 -4.04
N ALA A 131 7.17 9.86 -4.47
CA ALA A 131 8.12 8.75 -4.46
C ALA A 131 8.42 8.29 -3.03
N ASP A 132 8.48 9.21 -2.07
CA ASP A 132 8.69 8.88 -0.66
C ASP A 132 7.47 8.12 -0.09
N LEU A 133 6.25 8.52 -0.45
CA LEU A 133 5.03 7.79 -0.06
C LEU A 133 5.05 6.34 -0.57
N VAL A 134 5.47 6.14 -1.82
CA VAL A 134 5.59 4.79 -2.39
C VAL A 134 6.68 3.99 -1.69
N ALA A 135 7.85 4.60 -1.42
CA ALA A 135 8.96 3.94 -0.74
C ALA A 135 8.59 3.51 0.69
N GLU A 136 7.84 4.34 1.41
CA GLU A 136 7.36 4.00 2.77
C GLU A 136 6.34 2.85 2.76
N ALA A 137 5.43 2.83 1.80
CA ALA A 137 4.51 1.71 1.65
C ALA A 137 5.25 0.41 1.28
N ASP A 138 6.28 0.50 0.43
CA ASP A 138 7.13 -0.66 0.07
C ASP A 138 7.91 -1.18 1.29
N HIS A 139 8.51 -0.28 2.08
CA HIS A 139 9.19 -0.65 3.32
C HIS A 139 8.22 -1.34 4.30
N ALA A 140 7.02 -0.81 4.49
CA ALA A 140 6.00 -1.44 5.33
C ALA A 140 5.58 -2.82 4.80
N LEU A 141 5.40 -2.97 3.48
CA LEU A 141 5.12 -4.26 2.85
C LEU A 141 6.27 -5.27 3.06
N TYR A 142 7.50 -4.81 2.91
CA TYR A 142 8.67 -5.64 3.20
C TYR A 142 8.67 -6.14 4.65
N GLN A 143 8.38 -5.28 5.63
CA GLN A 143 8.24 -5.67 7.03
C GLN A 143 7.13 -6.71 7.23
N ALA A 144 5.96 -6.52 6.59
CA ALA A 144 4.87 -7.48 6.64
C ALA A 144 5.31 -8.87 6.16
N LYS A 145 6.08 -8.94 5.07
CA LYS A 145 6.63 -10.19 4.54
C LYS A 145 7.67 -10.82 5.47
N GLN A 146 8.56 -10.02 6.07
CA GLN A 146 9.61 -10.51 7.00
C GLN A 146 9.02 -11.04 8.31
N GLU A 147 7.97 -10.44 8.82
CA GLU A 147 7.35 -10.83 10.09
C GLU A 147 6.39 -12.03 9.98
N GLY A 148 6.33 -12.70 8.83
CA GLY A 148 5.57 -13.95 8.65
C GLY A 148 4.37 -13.82 7.73
N ARG A 149 4.26 -12.73 6.95
CA ARG A 149 3.21 -12.55 5.93
C ARG A 149 1.79 -12.48 6.48
N ASN A 150 0.78 -12.52 5.59
CA ASN A 150 -0.66 -12.46 5.93
C ASN A 150 -0.98 -11.38 6.97
N ARG A 151 -0.47 -10.17 6.76
CA ARG A 151 -0.64 -9.05 7.69
C ARG A 151 -0.54 -7.70 7.03
N VAL A 152 -1.00 -6.71 7.77
CA VAL A 152 -0.85 -5.29 7.47
C VAL A 152 0.29 -4.72 8.31
N LYS A 153 1.13 -3.91 7.69
CA LYS A 153 2.07 -3.01 8.36
C LYS A 153 1.83 -1.60 7.88
N SER A 154 1.85 -0.66 8.82
CA SER A 154 1.79 0.77 8.50
C SER A 154 3.14 1.41 8.78
N SER A 155 3.63 2.23 7.84
CA SER A 155 4.75 3.12 8.15
C SER A 155 4.30 4.15 9.19
N SER A 156 5.21 4.61 10.02
CA SER A 156 4.96 5.77 10.89
C SER A 156 4.57 6.95 10.02
N SER A 157 3.48 7.65 10.37
CA SER A 157 3.01 8.82 9.60
C SER A 157 4.18 9.77 9.35
N ILE A 158 4.47 10.04 8.07
CA ILE A 158 5.49 11.02 7.71
C ILE A 158 4.89 12.40 7.99
N VAL A 159 5.04 12.88 9.23
CA VAL A 159 4.97 14.32 9.49
C VAL A 159 6.28 14.88 8.93
N MET A 160 6.28 15.31 7.68
CA MET A 160 7.41 16.02 7.09
C MET A 160 7.57 17.31 7.86
N GLN A 161 8.47 17.30 8.85
CA GLN A 161 8.89 18.52 9.52
C GLN A 161 9.52 19.44 8.46
N ASP A 162 9.09 20.68 8.48
CA ASP A 162 9.58 21.76 7.65
C ASP A 162 11.13 21.82 7.76
N LYS A 163 11.83 21.45 6.70
CA LYS A 163 13.30 21.50 6.66
C LYS A 163 13.83 22.92 6.84
N SER A 164 12.98 23.95 6.82
CA SER A 164 13.35 25.35 7.03
C SER A 164 13.73 25.66 8.49
N LEU A 165 13.26 24.88 9.48
CA LEU A 165 13.53 25.13 10.89
C LEU A 165 14.88 24.60 11.39
N VAL A 166 15.58 23.76 10.62
CA VAL A 166 16.89 23.20 11.03
C VAL A 166 18.05 24.17 10.76
N ASN A 167 17.89 25.14 9.84
CA ASN A 167 18.97 26.06 9.48
C ASN A 167 19.14 27.28 10.42
N GLU A 168 18.10 27.68 11.15
CA GLU A 168 18.21 28.82 12.06
C GLU A 168 18.91 28.50 13.38
N ALA A 169 18.77 27.26 13.88
CA ALA A 169 19.40 26.85 15.14
C ALA A 169 20.95 26.65 15.01
N THR A 170 21.44 26.42 13.80
CA THR A 170 22.88 26.18 13.56
C THR A 170 23.65 27.50 13.33
N LEU A 171 22.99 28.56 12.84
CA LEU A 171 23.62 29.88 12.61
C LEU A 171 23.78 30.67 13.90
N CYS A 172 23.01 30.42 14.96
CA CYS A 172 23.10 31.11 16.22
C CYS A 172 24.27 30.63 17.14
N LYS A 173 24.92 29.51 16.80
CA LYS A 173 26.09 28.97 17.57
C LYS A 173 27.48 29.33 17.04
N LEU A 174 27.56 30.08 15.95
CA LEU A 174 28.85 30.51 15.36
C LEU A 174 29.11 32.01 15.54
N SER A 175 28.34 32.72 16.38
CA SER A 175 28.54 34.17 16.66
C SER A 175 28.68 34.44 18.16
N ASN A 176 29.47 33.63 18.88
CA ASN A 176 30.01 33.98 20.19
C ASN A 176 31.43 33.44 20.32
#